data_380544d0e867133269ca502cb670dd2f
#
_entry.id   380544d0e867133269ca502cb670dd2f
#
_cell.length_a   1.000
_cell.length_b   1.000
_cell.length_c   1.000
_cell.angle_alpha   90.00
_cell.angle_beta   90.00
_cell.angle_gamma   90.00
#
_symmetry.space_group_name_H-M   'P 1'
#
loop_
_entity.id
_entity.type
_entity.pdbx_description
1 polymer ?
#
loop_
_entity_poly.entity_id
_entity_poly.type
_entity_poly.pdbx_seq_one_letter_code
_entity_poly.pdbx_strand_id
1 'polypeptide(L)'
;MTSLCEAKCTGIAYTTHTLLDRGAYTNAYTTETIKNQEDMANFKAVVRKKRADGFYPVYIRIVHRSRMGYIKTSKIVTDKQLGKSGEIKDAVVNDFCAREILRYSDIMNRKDVSQYSVGELIEYLTNMDEDTSFSEFADAFIARMRAEGHERNAKNYRLAVDHLQRFLGTTEVMFSRLSTSTLNKWIDSLSLTNRAKEMYPTCVRQIFKKALVELNDEERGIIRIKYNPWLKINIPKSDKTMKLAISAEACREFFNRPLPKTKMLASTPELGRDIAMLIFCLGGINTVDLYNLKKEDYHDGIIAYKRAKTRHSRSDEAYMEMRVEPFIQDTFNKYLADENDEYLFVFHSRYRDSDSFNAGVNIGIRKICMDMGMKKEQFYCGYTFRHTWATIAQNDCDANISDVAFGLNHSHGYNVTRGYVKIDFTPAWELNAKIIDFVFFSNKKSKQGKARDLEEPAYKLFRISPKMMIHARAYFKGEVVSELTNIGFSNINQVIAALAPHLPKDMPVGCTVQFRLTNCDNQQEMVYERSKGKGF
;
A
#
# COMPACT_ATOMS: atom_id res chain seq x y z
N MET A 1 -46.28 31.41 23.62
CA MET A 1 -46.34 30.76 24.94
C MET A 1 -44.96 30.20 25.19
N THR A 2 -43.99 30.99 25.63
CA THR A 2 -43.53 31.37 26.98
C THR A 2 -43.38 30.19 27.92
N SER A 3 -42.15 29.83 28.25
CA SER A 3 -41.71 29.59 29.61
C SER A 3 -40.17 29.59 29.68
N LEU A 4 -39.67 30.64 30.34
CA LEU A 4 -38.35 30.77 30.94
C LEU A 4 -38.20 29.77 32.12
N CYS A 5 -36.99 29.32 32.38
CA CYS A 5 -36.58 28.85 33.69
C CYS A 5 -35.21 29.41 34.05
N GLU A 6 -35.23 30.12 35.14
CA GLU A 6 -34.19 30.92 35.76
C GLU A 6 -33.07 30.10 36.40
N ALA A 7 -31.88 30.65 36.34
CA ALA A 7 -30.71 30.22 37.12
C ALA A 7 -30.78 30.78 38.54
N LYS A 8 -30.58 29.94 39.56
CA LYS A 8 -30.35 30.35 40.94
C LYS A 8 -28.87 30.40 41.27
N CYS A 9 -28.41 31.62 41.54
CA CYS A 9 -27.18 31.87 42.31
C CYS A 9 -27.39 31.55 43.77
N THR A 10 -26.51 30.76 44.35
CA THR A 10 -26.38 30.72 45.83
C THR A 10 -24.97 31.13 46.21
N GLY A 11 -24.90 32.22 46.93
CA GLY A 11 -23.71 32.77 47.54
C GLY A 11 -23.20 31.92 48.71
N ILE A 12 -21.90 31.95 48.91
CA ILE A 12 -21.24 31.42 50.10
C ILE A 12 -20.55 32.56 50.82
N ALA A 13 -20.95 32.67 52.08
CA ALA A 13 -20.52 33.68 53.04
C ALA A 13 -19.06 33.49 53.46
N TYR A 14 -18.36 34.60 53.62
CA TYR A 14 -17.09 34.67 54.32
C TYR A 14 -17.25 34.43 55.81
N THR A 15 -16.51 33.50 56.37
CA THR A 15 -16.19 33.42 57.79
C THR A 15 -14.70 33.46 57.98
N THR A 16 -14.27 34.52 58.67
CA THR A 16 -12.94 34.74 59.20
C THR A 16 -12.61 33.79 60.31
N HIS A 17 -11.52 33.01 60.19
CA HIS A 17 -10.76 32.49 61.32
C HIS A 17 -9.27 32.52 61.09
N THR A 18 -8.67 33.41 61.83
CA THR A 18 -7.34 33.52 62.45
C THR A 18 -6.23 32.53 62.03
N LEU A 19 -5.16 33.15 61.56
CA LEU A 19 -3.72 32.95 61.88
C LEU A 19 -3.33 31.63 62.57
N LEU A 20 -2.59 30.82 61.84
CA LEU A 20 -1.35 30.10 62.21
C LEU A 20 -1.10 29.04 61.14
N ASP A 21 -0.24 29.29 60.22
CA ASP A 21 0.72 28.42 59.56
C ASP A 21 1.27 29.04 58.27
N ARG A 22 2.04 30.10 58.43
CA ARG A 22 2.75 30.73 57.30
C ARG A 22 4.13 30.13 57.02
N GLY A 23 4.47 28.99 57.61
CA GLY A 23 5.80 28.40 57.51
C GLY A 23 5.97 27.24 56.50
N ALA A 24 4.91 26.51 56.15
CA ALA A 24 5.03 25.30 55.34
C ALA A 24 4.76 25.48 53.84
N TYR A 25 3.99 26.52 53.45
CA TYR A 25 3.65 26.73 52.03
C TYR A 25 4.71 27.50 51.25
N THR A 26 5.55 28.31 51.89
CA THR A 26 6.65 29.04 51.22
C THR A 26 7.83 28.15 50.85
N ASN A 27 8.06 27.01 51.53
CA ASN A 27 9.16 26.12 51.18
C ASN A 27 8.82 25.11 50.06
N ALA A 28 7.54 24.81 49.85
CA ALA A 28 7.12 23.92 48.74
C ALA A 28 7.19 24.66 47.39
N TYR A 29 6.72 25.91 47.34
CA TYR A 29 6.80 26.71 46.08
C TYR A 29 8.23 27.13 45.73
N THR A 30 9.08 27.41 46.72
CA THR A 30 10.49 27.73 46.47
C THR A 30 11.29 26.47 46.04
N THR A 31 10.96 25.27 46.54
CA THR A 31 11.66 24.04 46.15
C THR A 31 11.23 23.55 44.76
N GLU A 32 9.95 23.72 44.37
CA GLU A 32 9.50 23.39 43.00
C GLU A 32 9.98 24.44 42.00
N THR A 33 10.01 25.72 42.34
CA THR A 33 10.54 26.79 41.47
C THR A 33 12.07 26.66 41.30
N ILE A 34 12.80 26.23 42.32
CA ILE A 34 14.24 25.97 42.25
C ILE A 34 14.52 24.68 41.45
N LYS A 35 13.72 23.59 41.59
CA LYS A 35 13.83 22.40 40.76
C LYS A 35 13.55 22.67 39.29
N ASN A 36 12.54 23.51 38.99
CA ASN A 36 12.24 23.90 37.62
C ASN A 36 13.30 24.83 36.99
N GLN A 37 14.12 25.52 37.77
CA GLN A 37 15.24 26.31 37.26
C GLN A 37 16.48 25.45 36.97
N GLU A 38 16.69 24.33 37.64
CA GLU A 38 17.81 23.41 37.34
C GLU A 38 17.61 22.59 36.07
N ASP A 39 16.37 22.40 35.61
CA ASP A 39 16.05 21.63 34.38
C ASP A 39 16.05 22.49 33.10
N MET A 40 16.12 23.82 33.17
CA MET A 40 16.21 24.68 31.99
C MET A 40 17.63 24.75 31.45
N ALA A 41 17.78 24.53 30.14
CA ALA A 41 19.09 24.66 29.50
C ALA A 41 19.61 26.12 29.56
N ASN A 42 20.87 26.24 29.96
CA ASN A 42 21.54 27.56 30.03
C ASN A 42 22.49 27.74 28.83
N PHE A 43 22.39 28.86 28.16
CA PHE A 43 23.19 29.21 26.99
C PHE A 43 24.20 30.30 27.28
N LYS A 44 25.42 30.17 26.77
CA LYS A 44 26.46 31.19 26.86
C LYS A 44 27.35 31.19 25.63
N ALA A 45 27.61 32.36 25.03
CA ALA A 45 28.63 32.52 24.00
C ALA A 45 30.04 32.34 24.60
N VAL A 46 30.85 31.48 23.98
CA VAL A 46 32.20 31.18 24.44
C VAL A 46 33.14 30.98 23.24
N VAL A 47 34.43 31.24 23.48
CA VAL A 47 35.50 30.86 22.55
C VAL A 47 36.21 29.59 23.01
N ARG A 48 36.75 28.84 22.07
CA ARG A 48 37.57 27.64 22.36
C ARG A 48 39.00 27.83 21.87
N LYS A 49 39.81 26.80 21.95
CA LYS A 49 41.22 26.77 21.59
C LYS A 49 41.50 27.54 20.28
N LYS A 50 42.51 28.42 20.29
CA LYS A 50 43.03 29.16 19.15
C LYS A 50 43.42 28.20 18.03
N ARG A 51 43.03 28.51 16.82
CA ARG A 51 43.38 27.77 15.60
C ARG A 51 44.80 28.16 15.16
N ALA A 52 45.41 27.34 14.32
CA ALA A 52 46.72 27.58 13.75
C ALA A 52 46.79 28.88 12.91
N ASP A 53 45.63 29.29 12.36
CA ASP A 53 45.48 30.54 11.60
C ASP A 53 45.31 31.79 12.47
N GLY A 54 45.44 31.66 13.79
CA GLY A 54 45.39 32.79 14.73
C GLY A 54 44.02 33.21 15.20
N PHE A 55 42.95 32.56 14.76
CA PHE A 55 41.58 32.88 15.12
C PHE A 55 41.02 31.95 16.20
N TYR A 56 40.04 32.46 16.95
CA TYR A 56 39.27 31.68 17.92
C TYR A 56 37.87 31.42 17.37
N PRO A 57 37.47 30.19 17.16
CA PRO A 57 36.11 29.88 16.78
C PRO A 57 35.14 30.11 17.94
N VAL A 58 34.01 30.75 17.64
CA VAL A 58 32.96 31.05 18.60
C VAL A 58 31.95 29.91 18.66
N TYR A 59 31.53 29.54 19.86
CA TYR A 59 30.57 28.52 20.16
C TYR A 59 29.48 29.04 21.08
N ILE A 60 28.28 28.48 20.99
CA ILE A 60 27.26 28.64 22.03
C ILE A 60 27.35 27.37 22.90
N ARG A 61 27.77 27.56 24.16
CA ARG A 61 27.80 26.53 25.17
C ARG A 61 26.38 26.33 25.70
N ILE A 62 25.94 25.08 25.77
CA ILE A 62 24.68 24.65 26.37
C ILE A 62 24.99 23.84 27.63
N VAL A 63 24.30 24.14 28.71
CA VAL A 63 24.28 23.28 29.91
C VAL A 63 22.85 22.82 30.10
N HIS A 64 22.63 21.50 30.03
CA HIS A 64 21.34 20.88 30.22
C HIS A 64 21.52 19.62 31.06
N ARG A 65 20.72 19.47 32.14
CA ARG A 65 20.80 18.35 33.08
C ARG A 65 22.24 18.09 33.57
N SER A 66 22.89 19.16 34.00
CA SER A 66 24.29 19.16 34.51
C SER A 66 25.36 18.65 33.51
N ARG A 67 25.01 18.47 32.23
CA ARG A 67 25.94 18.13 31.15
C ARG A 67 26.15 19.31 30.21
N MET A 68 27.37 19.43 29.69
CA MET A 68 27.74 20.52 28.79
C MET A 68 27.86 20.03 27.35
N GLY A 69 27.39 20.89 26.42
CA GLY A 69 27.58 20.70 25.00
C GLY A 69 27.90 22.04 24.32
N TYR A 70 28.24 21.99 23.03
CA TYR A 70 28.67 23.17 22.27
C TYR A 70 28.09 23.12 20.86
N ILE A 71 27.45 24.22 20.46
CA ILE A 71 27.05 24.45 19.06
C ILE A 71 28.11 25.39 18.44
N LYS A 72 28.71 24.92 17.33
CA LYS A 72 29.67 25.73 16.58
C LYS A 72 28.92 26.82 15.80
N THR A 73 29.37 28.05 15.89
CA THR A 73 28.85 29.17 15.08
C THR A 73 29.71 29.42 13.83
N SER A 74 29.22 30.22 12.91
CA SER A 74 29.98 30.71 11.75
C SER A 74 30.98 31.81 12.09
N LYS A 75 30.99 32.31 13.34
CA LYS A 75 31.81 33.45 13.77
C LYS A 75 33.15 32.99 14.32
N ILE A 76 34.15 33.83 14.06
CA ILE A 76 35.52 33.71 14.60
C ILE A 76 35.94 35.07 15.14
N VAL A 77 36.80 35.11 16.16
CA VAL A 77 37.35 36.32 16.74
C VAL A 77 38.87 36.23 16.86
N THR A 78 39.54 37.41 16.93
CA THR A 78 40.96 37.56 17.13
C THR A 78 41.26 37.92 18.59
N ASP A 79 42.55 37.88 19.01
CA ASP A 79 42.99 38.31 20.35
C ASP A 79 42.51 39.71 20.72
N LYS A 80 42.45 40.66 19.74
CA LYS A 80 42.02 42.04 19.95
C LYS A 80 40.54 42.17 20.30
N GLN A 81 39.73 41.19 19.90
CA GLN A 81 38.28 41.16 20.12
C GLN A 81 37.90 40.39 21.41
N LEU A 82 38.90 39.90 22.16
CA LEU A 82 38.70 39.22 23.43
C LEU A 82 39.12 40.12 24.61
N GLY A 83 38.43 39.95 25.72
CA GLY A 83 38.79 40.52 27.00
C GLY A 83 39.84 39.72 27.74
N LYS A 84 40.37 40.24 28.84
CA LYS A 84 41.40 39.60 29.69
C LYS A 84 40.92 38.23 30.23
N SER A 85 39.63 38.06 30.44
CA SER A 85 38.99 36.80 30.90
C SER A 85 38.50 35.92 29.77
N GLY A 86 38.79 36.23 28.50
CA GLY A 86 38.38 35.46 27.33
C GLY A 86 36.93 35.76 26.88
N GLU A 87 36.29 36.79 27.42
CA GLU A 87 34.97 37.25 26.95
C GLU A 87 35.06 37.92 25.58
N ILE A 88 34.02 37.73 24.76
CA ILE A 88 33.93 38.35 23.45
C ILE A 88 33.55 39.82 23.64
N LYS A 89 34.39 40.76 23.16
CA LYS A 89 34.15 42.21 23.21
C LYS A 89 33.55 42.78 21.93
N ASP A 90 33.64 42.04 20.85
CA ASP A 90 33.12 42.46 19.55
C ASP A 90 31.57 42.55 19.58
N ALA A 91 31.05 43.76 19.37
CA ALA A 91 29.61 44.01 19.45
C ALA A 91 28.81 43.24 18.38
N VAL A 92 29.36 43.08 17.16
CA VAL A 92 28.68 42.37 16.07
C VAL A 92 28.60 40.87 16.35
N VAL A 93 29.66 40.31 16.92
CA VAL A 93 29.69 38.89 17.29
C VAL A 93 28.78 38.63 18.50
N ASN A 94 28.78 39.55 19.48
CA ASN A 94 27.87 39.43 20.63
C ASN A 94 26.40 39.55 20.23
N ASP A 95 26.04 40.50 19.37
CA ASP A 95 24.67 40.62 18.84
C ASP A 95 24.25 39.38 18.06
N PHE A 96 25.13 38.84 17.22
CA PHE A 96 24.88 37.55 16.54
C PHE A 96 24.63 36.41 17.53
N CYS A 97 25.49 36.25 18.53
CA CYS A 97 25.34 35.19 19.54
C CYS A 97 24.06 35.39 20.38
N ALA A 98 23.71 36.63 20.72
CA ALA A 98 22.48 36.93 21.46
C ALA A 98 21.23 36.50 20.65
N ARG A 99 21.19 36.83 19.36
CA ARG A 99 20.09 36.41 18.48
C ARG A 99 19.98 34.87 18.37
N GLU A 100 21.10 34.19 18.22
CA GLU A 100 21.12 32.73 18.19
C GLU A 100 20.64 32.11 19.53
N ILE A 101 21.04 32.67 20.66
CA ILE A 101 20.59 32.21 21.98
C ILE A 101 19.09 32.45 22.15
N LEU A 102 18.55 33.58 21.75
CA LEU A 102 17.11 33.85 21.77
C LEU A 102 16.36 32.86 20.90
N ARG A 103 16.85 32.58 19.69
CA ARG A 103 16.28 31.60 18.79
C ARG A 103 16.25 30.19 19.41
N TYR A 104 17.35 29.74 20.01
CA TYR A 104 17.38 28.44 20.69
C TYR A 104 16.44 28.38 21.88
N SER A 105 16.30 29.45 22.62
CA SER A 105 15.35 29.56 23.72
C SER A 105 13.90 29.46 23.23
N ASP A 106 13.57 30.15 22.13
CA ASP A 106 12.23 30.07 21.54
C ASP A 106 11.91 28.68 21.03
N ILE A 107 12.87 27.97 20.41
CA ILE A 107 12.73 26.61 19.97
C ILE A 107 12.46 25.67 21.17
N MET A 108 13.18 25.85 22.28
CA MET A 108 12.98 25.07 23.50
C MET A 108 11.60 25.28 24.11
N ASN A 109 11.08 26.51 24.07
CA ASN A 109 9.77 26.84 24.63
C ASN A 109 8.59 26.21 23.85
N ARG A 110 8.84 25.73 22.61
CA ARG A 110 7.81 25.11 21.77
C ARG A 110 7.55 23.64 22.09
N LYS A 111 8.46 22.98 22.83
CA LYS A 111 8.36 21.56 23.12
C LYS A 111 8.99 21.25 24.47
N ASP A 112 8.40 20.32 25.22
CA ASP A 112 9.05 19.74 26.40
C ASP A 112 10.29 18.97 25.98
N VAL A 113 11.46 19.49 26.30
CA VAL A 113 12.78 18.90 26.04
C VAL A 113 13.45 18.41 27.33
N SER A 114 12.73 18.38 28.45
CA SER A 114 13.25 18.01 29.76
C SER A 114 13.91 16.62 29.78
N GLN A 115 13.44 15.71 28.94
CA GLN A 115 13.95 14.33 28.85
C GLN A 115 15.12 14.15 27.86
N TYR A 116 15.49 15.20 27.12
CA TYR A 116 16.57 15.09 26.14
C TYR A 116 17.94 15.05 26.83
N SER A 117 18.85 14.24 26.31
CA SER A 117 20.28 14.41 26.61
C SER A 117 20.79 15.70 25.94
N VAL A 118 21.93 16.19 26.40
CA VAL A 118 22.54 17.41 25.81
C VAL A 118 22.89 17.21 24.31
N GLY A 119 23.22 15.99 23.90
CA GLY A 119 23.48 15.65 22.50
C GLY A 119 22.21 15.72 21.66
N GLU A 120 21.13 15.10 22.11
CA GLU A 120 19.80 15.15 21.45
C GLU A 120 19.26 16.58 21.40
N LEU A 121 19.49 17.37 22.47
CA LEU A 121 19.10 18.76 22.49
C LEU A 121 19.86 19.59 21.46
N ILE A 122 21.18 19.41 21.33
CA ILE A 122 21.99 20.10 20.31
C ILE A 122 21.52 19.72 18.91
N GLU A 123 21.30 18.42 18.65
CA GLU A 123 20.79 17.94 17.38
C GLU A 123 19.41 18.56 17.07
N TYR A 124 18.53 18.59 18.06
CA TYR A 124 17.21 19.22 17.93
C TYR A 124 17.33 20.70 17.60
N LEU A 125 18.12 21.47 18.37
CA LEU A 125 18.27 22.91 18.18
C LEU A 125 18.96 23.30 16.85
N THR A 126 19.91 22.49 16.40
CA THR A 126 20.64 22.75 15.13
C THR A 126 19.88 22.29 13.91
N ASN A 127 19.00 21.29 14.03
CA ASN A 127 18.19 20.81 12.94
C ASN A 127 16.88 21.59 12.74
N MET A 128 16.48 22.40 13.75
CA MET A 128 15.28 23.25 13.70
C MET A 128 15.44 24.54 12.88
N ASP A 129 16.57 24.72 12.21
CA ASP A 129 16.92 25.97 11.55
C ASP A 129 16.06 26.32 10.33
N GLU A 130 15.12 25.53 9.97
CA GLU A 130 14.05 25.72 8.99
C GLU A 130 13.31 24.38 8.88
N ASP A 131 12.80 23.87 10.01
CA ASP A 131 12.07 22.62 9.95
C ASP A 131 10.79 22.83 9.15
N THR A 132 10.82 22.34 7.95
CA THR A 132 9.69 22.44 7.03
C THR A 132 8.61 21.45 7.46
N SER A 133 7.35 21.88 7.42
CA SER A 133 6.22 21.03 7.77
C SER A 133 6.01 19.96 6.68
N PHE A 134 6.16 18.68 7.07
CA PHE A 134 5.76 17.54 6.24
C PHE A 134 4.24 17.54 6.04
N SER A 135 3.47 17.88 7.07
CA SER A 135 2.01 17.88 7.00
C SER A 135 1.49 18.88 5.99
N GLU A 136 1.98 20.13 6.00
CA GLU A 136 1.59 21.16 5.02
C GLU A 136 1.96 20.74 3.59
N PHE A 137 3.17 20.21 3.40
CA PHE A 137 3.60 19.72 2.09
C PHE A 137 2.72 18.55 1.61
N ALA A 138 2.41 17.61 2.50
CA ALA A 138 1.54 16.47 2.19
C ALA A 138 0.12 16.92 1.81
N ASP A 139 -0.43 17.89 2.51
CA ASP A 139 -1.76 18.45 2.23
C ASP A 139 -1.79 19.13 0.86
N ALA A 140 -0.79 19.95 0.54
CA ALA A 140 -0.65 20.60 -0.76
C ALA A 140 -0.48 19.54 -1.89
N PHE A 141 0.34 18.53 -1.66
CA PHE A 141 0.54 17.44 -2.62
C PHE A 141 -0.76 16.66 -2.89
N ILE A 142 -1.51 16.32 -1.84
CA ILE A 142 -2.80 15.62 -1.95
C ILE A 142 -3.85 16.49 -2.66
N ALA A 143 -3.85 17.80 -2.38
CA ALA A 143 -4.76 18.74 -3.05
C ALA A 143 -4.46 18.84 -4.56
N ARG A 144 -3.19 18.89 -4.96
CA ARG A 144 -2.76 18.84 -6.38
C ARG A 144 -3.26 17.56 -7.07
N MET A 145 -3.07 16.41 -6.42
CA MET A 145 -3.55 15.13 -6.97
C MET A 145 -5.07 15.12 -7.22
N ARG A 146 -5.85 15.75 -6.34
CA ARG A 146 -7.30 15.89 -6.53
C ARG A 146 -7.63 16.80 -7.69
N ALA A 147 -6.96 17.94 -7.80
CA ALA A 147 -7.13 18.86 -8.92
C ALA A 147 -6.80 18.22 -10.28
N GLU A 148 -5.85 17.28 -10.29
CA GLU A 148 -5.47 16.47 -11.47
C GLU A 148 -6.42 15.28 -11.72
N GLY A 149 -7.50 15.11 -10.94
CA GLY A 149 -8.48 14.03 -11.09
C GLY A 149 -8.04 12.68 -10.49
N HIS A 150 -6.96 12.63 -9.72
CA HIS A 150 -6.44 11.42 -9.09
C HIS A 150 -7.07 11.14 -7.71
N GLU A 151 -8.38 11.32 -7.56
CA GLU A 151 -9.11 11.28 -6.28
C GLU A 151 -8.87 10.00 -5.48
N ARG A 152 -8.87 8.83 -6.15
CA ARG A 152 -8.65 7.53 -5.47
C ARG A 152 -7.24 7.40 -4.88
N ASN A 153 -6.24 7.89 -5.59
CA ASN A 153 -4.87 7.93 -5.08
C ASN A 153 -4.76 8.95 -3.95
N ALA A 154 -5.29 10.15 -4.12
CA ALA A 154 -5.31 11.19 -3.09
C ALA A 154 -5.91 10.68 -1.77
N LYS A 155 -6.98 9.89 -1.83
CA LYS A 155 -7.59 9.23 -0.66
C LYS A 155 -6.62 8.26 0.04
N ASN A 156 -5.87 7.45 -0.71
CA ASN A 156 -4.87 6.55 -0.14
C ASN A 156 -3.73 7.31 0.56
N TYR A 157 -3.25 8.40 -0.06
CA TYR A 157 -2.23 9.26 0.52
C TYR A 157 -2.73 9.93 1.79
N ARG A 158 -3.97 10.42 1.80
CA ARG A 158 -4.60 11.00 3.01
C ARG A 158 -4.64 9.98 4.15
N LEU A 159 -5.13 8.76 3.90
CA LEU A 159 -5.19 7.71 4.90
C LEU A 159 -3.80 7.37 5.49
N ALA A 160 -2.77 7.39 4.67
CA ALA A 160 -1.40 7.14 5.10
C ALA A 160 -0.87 8.27 6.00
N VAL A 161 -1.10 9.53 5.63
CA VAL A 161 -0.71 10.71 6.41
C VAL A 161 -1.47 10.75 7.73
N ASP A 162 -2.78 10.56 7.72
CA ASP A 162 -3.62 10.56 8.93
C ASP A 162 -3.19 9.44 9.90
N HIS A 163 -2.78 8.27 9.38
CA HIS A 163 -2.28 7.20 10.22
C HIS A 163 -0.92 7.54 10.84
N LEU A 164 -0.02 8.16 10.08
CA LEU A 164 1.28 8.62 10.59
C LEU A 164 1.10 9.68 11.67
N GLN A 165 0.22 10.68 11.46
CA GLN A 165 -0.10 11.73 12.41
C GLN A 165 -0.66 11.15 13.72
N ARG A 166 -1.60 10.20 13.64
CA ARG A 166 -2.14 9.51 14.82
C ARG A 166 -1.06 8.73 15.58
N PHE A 167 -0.16 8.04 14.87
CA PHE A 167 0.95 7.32 15.49
C PHE A 167 1.91 8.27 16.22
N LEU A 168 2.17 9.45 15.66
CA LEU A 168 3.05 10.46 16.25
C LEU A 168 2.35 11.33 17.32
N GLY A 169 1.02 11.20 17.47
CA GLY A 169 0.23 11.97 18.43
C GLY A 169 0.17 13.47 18.10
N THR A 170 0.30 13.86 16.83
CA THR A 170 0.27 15.25 16.38
C THR A 170 -0.31 15.36 14.98
N THR A 171 -1.05 16.44 14.72
CA THR A 171 -1.55 16.79 13.39
C THR A 171 -0.49 17.51 12.54
N GLU A 172 0.49 18.15 13.20
CA GLU A 172 1.59 18.81 12.52
C GLU A 172 2.87 18.00 12.69
N VAL A 173 3.33 17.41 11.61
CA VAL A 173 4.54 16.60 11.54
C VAL A 173 5.60 17.39 10.77
N MET A 174 6.75 17.60 11.39
CA MET A 174 7.91 18.22 10.75
C MET A 174 8.80 17.16 10.08
N PHE A 175 9.53 17.53 9.02
CA PHE A 175 10.46 16.61 8.36
C PHE A 175 11.54 16.06 9.30
N SER A 176 12.01 16.86 10.26
CA SER A 176 12.99 16.44 11.27
C SER A 176 12.51 15.29 12.15
N ARG A 177 11.19 15.19 12.40
CA ARG A 177 10.60 14.09 13.19
C ARG A 177 10.55 12.76 12.45
N LEU A 178 10.70 12.76 11.14
CA LEU A 178 10.67 11.57 10.30
C LEU A 178 12.05 10.90 10.24
N SER A 179 12.62 10.54 11.40
CA SER A 179 13.87 9.79 11.47
C SER A 179 13.68 8.32 11.06
N THR A 180 14.77 7.65 10.68
CA THR A 180 14.76 6.21 10.38
C THR A 180 14.18 5.38 11.54
N SER A 181 14.56 5.71 12.79
CA SER A 181 14.03 5.03 13.98
C SER A 181 12.52 5.23 14.15
N THR A 182 12.04 6.48 14.00
CA THR A 182 10.62 6.81 14.10
C THR A 182 9.80 6.09 13.04
N LEU A 183 10.27 6.10 11.79
CA LEU A 183 9.58 5.46 10.68
C LEU A 183 9.57 3.95 10.80
N ASN A 184 10.65 3.32 11.26
CA ASN A 184 10.66 1.87 11.52
C ASN A 184 9.65 1.48 12.59
N LYS A 185 9.59 2.19 13.73
CA LYS A 185 8.57 1.95 14.76
C LYS A 185 7.15 2.10 14.23
N TRP A 186 6.92 3.09 13.36
CA TRP A 186 5.62 3.28 12.71
C TRP A 186 5.29 2.13 11.76
N ILE A 187 6.25 1.68 10.93
CA ILE A 187 6.08 0.55 10.01
C ILE A 187 5.82 -0.75 10.80
N ASP A 188 6.53 -0.98 11.89
CA ASP A 188 6.33 -2.13 12.77
C ASP A 188 4.92 -2.16 13.36
N SER A 189 4.34 -0.99 13.68
CA SER A 189 2.96 -0.89 14.16
C SER A 189 1.92 -1.32 13.12
N LEU A 190 2.29 -1.37 11.85
CA LEU A 190 1.45 -1.81 10.73
C LEU A 190 1.59 -3.31 10.41
N SER A 191 2.46 -4.04 11.11
CA SER A 191 2.86 -5.43 10.80
C SER A 191 1.67 -6.41 10.71
N LEU A 192 0.66 -6.23 11.55
CA LEU A 192 -0.55 -7.06 11.58
C LEU A 192 -1.58 -6.70 10.48
N THR A 193 -1.33 -5.67 9.68
CA THR A 193 -2.23 -5.28 8.59
C THR A 193 -1.86 -5.98 7.29
N ASN A 194 -2.85 -6.33 6.46
CA ASN A 194 -2.59 -7.02 5.19
C ASN A 194 -1.95 -6.08 4.14
N ARG A 195 -2.60 -4.97 3.83
CA ARG A 195 -2.20 -4.04 2.76
C ARG A 195 -1.56 -2.77 3.28
N ALA A 196 -1.99 -2.26 4.42
CA ALA A 196 -1.56 -0.96 4.93
C ALA A 196 -0.05 -0.94 5.25
N LYS A 197 0.53 -2.08 5.68
CA LYS A 197 1.98 -2.23 5.96
C LYS A 197 2.89 -1.92 4.76
N GLU A 198 2.40 -2.08 3.53
CA GLU A 198 3.14 -1.69 2.32
C GLU A 198 2.66 -0.33 1.79
N MET A 199 1.34 -0.13 1.71
CA MET A 199 0.75 1.02 1.05
C MET A 199 1.03 2.33 1.80
N TYR A 200 0.86 2.36 3.12
CA TYR A 200 1.05 3.60 3.88
C TYR A 200 2.51 4.09 3.85
N PRO A 201 3.50 3.24 4.17
CA PRO A 201 4.90 3.67 4.06
C PRO A 201 5.31 4.07 2.63
N THR A 202 4.76 3.39 1.63
CA THR A 202 5.00 3.74 0.22
C THR A 202 4.45 5.12 -0.11
N CYS A 203 3.23 5.46 0.32
CA CYS A 203 2.63 6.79 0.12
C CYS A 203 3.47 7.88 0.81
N VAL A 204 3.82 7.70 2.08
CA VAL A 204 4.63 8.68 2.84
C VAL A 204 6.02 8.84 2.21
N ARG A 205 6.65 7.75 1.78
CA ARG A 205 7.94 7.78 1.06
C ARG A 205 7.85 8.57 -0.25
N GLN A 206 6.76 8.45 -1.00
CA GLN A 206 6.58 9.20 -2.25
C GLN A 206 6.39 10.69 -1.99
N ILE A 207 5.60 11.08 -0.99
CA ILE A 207 5.50 12.48 -0.55
C ILE A 207 6.88 13.01 -0.20
N PHE A 208 7.63 12.27 0.62
CA PHE A 208 8.98 12.66 1.06
C PHE A 208 9.94 12.83 -0.13
N LYS A 209 9.91 11.92 -1.11
CA LYS A 209 10.72 12.04 -2.33
C LYS A 209 10.36 13.29 -3.14
N LYS A 210 9.08 13.60 -3.27
CA LYS A 210 8.64 14.82 -3.96
C LYS A 210 9.08 16.07 -3.21
N ALA A 211 8.98 16.07 -1.88
CA ALA A 211 9.45 17.18 -1.06
C ALA A 211 10.95 17.41 -1.20
N LEU A 212 11.77 16.34 -1.26
CA LEU A 212 13.21 16.48 -1.51
C LEU A 212 13.51 17.21 -2.83
N VAL A 213 12.75 16.91 -3.89
CA VAL A 213 12.94 17.52 -5.21
C VAL A 213 12.42 18.96 -5.24
N GLU A 214 11.30 19.24 -4.59
CA GLU A 214 10.64 20.57 -4.67
C GLU A 214 11.21 21.59 -3.66
N LEU A 215 11.72 21.12 -2.52
CA LEU A 215 12.16 22.01 -1.43
C LEU A 215 13.69 22.18 -1.36
N ASN A 216 14.45 21.21 -1.90
CA ASN A 216 15.90 21.34 -2.01
C ASN A 216 16.25 21.89 -3.39
N ASP A 217 17.17 22.85 -3.41
CA ASP A 217 17.79 23.38 -4.63
C ASP A 217 19.32 23.22 -4.47
N GLU A 218 19.81 22.08 -4.96
CA GLU A 218 21.23 21.74 -4.83
C GLU A 218 22.13 22.68 -5.64
N GLU A 219 21.66 23.23 -6.76
CA GLU A 219 22.41 24.16 -7.59
C GLU A 219 22.65 25.49 -6.87
N ARG A 220 21.69 25.95 -6.07
CA ARG A 220 21.80 27.17 -5.24
C ARG A 220 22.28 26.89 -3.82
N GLY A 221 22.56 25.64 -3.47
CA GLY A 221 22.98 25.25 -2.13
C GLY A 221 21.89 25.36 -1.07
N ILE A 222 20.61 25.41 -1.47
CA ILE A 222 19.48 25.49 -0.55
C ILE A 222 19.04 24.07 -0.21
N ILE A 223 19.40 23.58 0.96
CA ILE A 223 19.03 22.23 1.43
C ILE A 223 18.12 22.35 2.65
N ARG A 224 16.82 22.32 2.44
CA ARG A 224 15.81 22.38 3.52
C ARG A 224 15.61 21.04 4.21
N ILE A 225 15.64 19.94 3.44
CA ILE A 225 15.57 18.58 3.97
C ILE A 225 16.96 17.95 3.86
N LYS A 226 17.69 17.93 4.97
CA LYS A 226 19.11 17.53 5.03
C LYS A 226 19.34 16.02 5.03
N TYR A 227 18.34 15.22 5.39
CA TYR A 227 18.46 13.78 5.58
C TYR A 227 17.29 13.01 4.97
N ASN A 228 17.59 11.95 4.24
CA ASN A 228 16.59 11.05 3.69
C ASN A 228 16.56 9.72 4.49
N PRO A 229 15.63 9.54 5.43
CA PRO A 229 15.54 8.34 6.25
C PRO A 229 15.18 7.09 5.46
N TRP A 230 14.53 7.24 4.30
CA TRP A 230 14.03 6.14 3.49
C TRP A 230 15.13 5.34 2.79
N LEU A 231 16.36 5.82 2.74
CA LEU A 231 17.50 5.09 2.18
C LEU A 231 17.84 3.81 2.96
N LYS A 232 17.52 3.78 4.27
CA LYS A 232 17.82 2.68 5.19
C LYS A 232 16.57 1.90 5.62
N ILE A 233 15.39 2.18 5.02
CA ILE A 233 14.12 1.57 5.40
C ILE A 233 13.71 0.55 4.34
N ASN A 234 13.48 -0.69 4.78
CA ASN A 234 12.84 -1.71 3.97
C ASN A 234 11.33 -1.74 4.27
N ILE A 235 10.52 -1.45 3.25
CA ILE A 235 9.06 -1.49 3.37
C ILE A 235 8.60 -2.94 3.18
N PRO A 236 7.89 -3.54 4.17
CA PRO A 236 7.36 -4.89 4.03
C PRO A 236 6.33 -4.95 2.91
N LYS A 237 6.29 -6.09 2.23
CA LYS A 237 5.27 -6.31 1.19
C LYS A 237 3.93 -6.69 1.82
N SER A 238 2.85 -6.28 1.17
CA SER A 238 1.49 -6.72 1.51
C SER A 238 1.33 -8.22 1.32
N ASP A 239 0.44 -8.81 2.10
CA ASP A 239 0.11 -10.21 1.96
C ASP A 239 -0.53 -10.46 0.59
N LYS A 240 -0.18 -11.58 -0.02
CA LYS A 240 -0.81 -11.98 -1.27
C LYS A 240 -2.28 -12.30 -0.99
N THR A 241 -3.18 -11.47 -1.53
CA THR A 241 -4.60 -11.80 -1.53
C THR A 241 -4.82 -13.06 -2.37
N MET A 242 -5.46 -14.06 -1.78
CA MET A 242 -5.94 -15.22 -2.54
C MET A 242 -6.95 -14.73 -3.58
N LYS A 243 -6.65 -14.99 -4.85
CA LYS A 243 -7.56 -14.69 -5.95
C LYS A 243 -8.60 -15.81 -5.97
N LEU A 244 -9.84 -15.50 -5.62
CA LEU A 244 -10.92 -16.46 -5.65
C LEU A 244 -11.44 -16.57 -7.09
N ALA A 245 -11.11 -17.67 -7.76
CA ALA A 245 -11.77 -18.13 -8.97
C ALA A 245 -12.61 -19.35 -8.62
N ILE A 246 -13.77 -19.49 -9.26
CA ILE A 246 -14.69 -20.60 -9.04
C ILE A 246 -14.79 -21.47 -10.29
N SER A 247 -15.23 -22.73 -10.14
CA SER A 247 -15.42 -23.64 -11.27
C SER A 247 -16.62 -23.25 -12.14
N ALA A 248 -16.70 -23.80 -13.33
CA ALA A 248 -17.86 -23.60 -14.21
C ALA A 248 -19.16 -24.09 -13.57
N GLU A 249 -19.10 -25.18 -12.78
CA GLU A 249 -20.24 -25.71 -12.04
C GLU A 249 -20.73 -24.72 -10.98
N ALA A 250 -19.81 -24.16 -10.19
CA ALA A 250 -20.13 -23.14 -9.18
C ALA A 250 -20.66 -21.84 -9.83
N CYS A 251 -20.17 -21.47 -11.02
CA CYS A 251 -20.75 -20.40 -11.83
C CYS A 251 -22.20 -20.71 -12.20
N ARG A 252 -22.48 -21.89 -12.77
CA ARG A 252 -23.85 -22.32 -13.13
C ARG A 252 -24.77 -22.32 -11.91
N GLU A 253 -24.31 -22.84 -10.80
CA GLU A 253 -25.09 -22.85 -9.55
C GLU A 253 -25.43 -21.42 -9.09
N PHE A 254 -24.47 -20.52 -9.09
CA PHE A 254 -24.67 -19.12 -8.69
C PHE A 254 -25.68 -18.41 -9.60
N PHE A 255 -25.54 -18.55 -10.92
CA PHE A 255 -26.37 -17.84 -11.88
C PHE A 255 -27.79 -18.41 -12.03
N ASN A 256 -27.98 -19.71 -11.86
CA ASN A 256 -29.27 -20.39 -11.99
C ASN A 256 -30.09 -20.45 -10.69
N ARG A 257 -29.48 -20.06 -9.56
CA ARG A 257 -30.15 -20.13 -8.26
C ARG A 257 -31.32 -19.15 -8.15
N PRO A 258 -32.45 -19.54 -7.54
CA PRO A 258 -33.51 -18.61 -7.18
C PRO A 258 -32.98 -17.47 -6.29
N LEU A 259 -33.40 -16.25 -6.57
CA LEU A 259 -32.90 -15.08 -5.85
C LEU A 259 -33.58 -14.94 -4.50
N PRO A 260 -32.84 -14.70 -3.40
CA PRO A 260 -33.41 -14.41 -2.10
C PRO A 260 -34.13 -13.06 -2.10
N LYS A 261 -35.27 -12.99 -1.37
CA LYS A 261 -36.03 -11.76 -1.22
C LYS A 261 -35.27 -10.71 -0.41
N THR A 262 -35.37 -9.44 -0.80
CA THR A 262 -34.75 -8.30 -0.10
C THR A 262 -35.65 -7.10 -0.12
N LYS A 263 -35.56 -6.27 0.95
CA LYS A 263 -36.22 -4.95 1.03
C LYS A 263 -35.33 -3.80 0.54
N MET A 264 -34.04 -4.06 0.29
CA MET A 264 -33.06 -3.03 -0.06
C MET A 264 -32.95 -2.90 -1.58
N LEU A 265 -33.48 -1.81 -2.14
CA LEU A 265 -33.54 -1.57 -3.59
C LEU A 265 -32.16 -1.30 -4.22
N ALA A 266 -31.28 -0.56 -3.54
CA ALA A 266 -29.97 -0.18 -4.08
C ALA A 266 -28.94 -1.32 -4.12
N SER A 267 -29.23 -2.48 -3.53
CA SER A 267 -28.30 -3.61 -3.42
C SER A 267 -29.05 -4.94 -3.47
N THR A 268 -29.88 -5.13 -4.49
CA THR A 268 -30.67 -6.35 -4.66
C THR A 268 -29.79 -7.55 -5.03
N PRO A 269 -30.16 -8.77 -4.65
CA PRO A 269 -29.51 -9.97 -5.19
C PRO A 269 -29.57 -10.03 -6.72
N GLU A 270 -30.66 -9.56 -7.32
CA GLU A 270 -30.84 -9.46 -8.75
C GLU A 270 -29.78 -8.56 -9.40
N LEU A 271 -29.59 -7.33 -8.91
CA LEU A 271 -28.50 -6.47 -9.37
C LEU A 271 -27.14 -7.16 -9.24
N GLY A 272 -26.88 -7.81 -8.11
CA GLY A 272 -25.63 -8.51 -7.87
C GLY A 272 -25.38 -9.62 -8.88
N ARG A 273 -26.40 -10.43 -9.19
CA ARG A 273 -26.33 -11.50 -10.18
C ARG A 273 -26.17 -10.96 -11.59
N ASP A 274 -26.99 -10.00 -11.99
CA ASP A 274 -27.00 -9.47 -13.35
C ASP A 274 -25.68 -8.74 -13.67
N ILE A 275 -25.15 -7.96 -12.76
CA ILE A 275 -23.85 -7.31 -12.94
C ILE A 275 -22.70 -8.33 -12.91
N ALA A 276 -22.77 -9.36 -12.07
CA ALA A 276 -21.80 -10.47 -12.12
C ALA A 276 -21.83 -11.17 -13.49
N MET A 277 -23.02 -11.36 -14.10
CA MET A 277 -23.18 -11.91 -15.43
C MET A 277 -22.53 -11.01 -16.48
N LEU A 278 -22.82 -9.69 -16.45
CA LEU A 278 -22.20 -8.73 -17.35
C LEU A 278 -20.67 -8.71 -17.19
N ILE A 279 -20.17 -8.72 -15.96
CA ILE A 279 -18.71 -8.80 -15.72
C ILE A 279 -18.12 -10.06 -16.37
N PHE A 280 -18.74 -11.22 -16.15
CA PHE A 280 -18.24 -12.48 -16.68
C PHE A 280 -18.29 -12.52 -18.20
N CYS A 281 -19.44 -12.22 -18.78
CA CYS A 281 -19.68 -12.36 -20.23
C CYS A 281 -19.12 -11.20 -21.08
N LEU A 282 -18.62 -10.14 -20.47
CA LEU A 282 -17.91 -9.04 -21.16
C LEU A 282 -16.39 -9.11 -20.88
N GLY A 283 -15.79 -10.30 -20.94
CA GLY A 283 -14.33 -10.46 -20.80
C GLY A 283 -13.80 -10.04 -19.44
N GLY A 284 -14.60 -10.14 -18.38
CA GLY A 284 -14.19 -9.73 -17.03
C GLY A 284 -14.10 -8.22 -16.86
N ILE A 285 -14.92 -7.41 -17.51
CA ILE A 285 -14.97 -5.95 -17.36
C ILE A 285 -15.06 -5.53 -15.89
N ASN A 286 -14.44 -4.40 -15.49
CA ASN A 286 -14.56 -3.94 -14.11
C ASN A 286 -15.84 -3.12 -13.91
N THR A 287 -16.40 -3.14 -12.70
CA THR A 287 -17.59 -2.34 -12.34
C THR A 287 -17.42 -0.84 -12.60
N VAL A 288 -16.20 -0.30 -12.40
CA VAL A 288 -15.92 1.11 -12.70
C VAL A 288 -16.00 1.42 -14.20
N ASP A 289 -15.58 0.48 -15.04
CA ASP A 289 -15.69 0.64 -16.50
C ASP A 289 -17.15 0.55 -16.92
N LEU A 290 -17.92 -0.45 -16.43
CA LEU A 290 -19.38 -0.53 -16.66
C LEU A 290 -20.13 0.73 -16.20
N TYR A 291 -19.75 1.30 -15.05
CA TYR A 291 -20.37 2.52 -14.51
C TYR A 291 -20.17 3.72 -15.42
N ASN A 292 -19.00 3.85 -16.06
CA ASN A 292 -18.61 5.01 -16.85
C ASN A 292 -18.82 4.85 -18.36
N LEU A 293 -19.34 3.70 -18.84
CA LEU A 293 -19.66 3.54 -20.26
C LEU A 293 -20.65 4.62 -20.71
N LYS A 294 -20.33 5.26 -21.82
CA LYS A 294 -21.20 6.22 -22.49
C LYS A 294 -21.93 5.56 -23.65
N LYS A 295 -22.97 6.20 -24.17
CA LYS A 295 -23.68 5.70 -25.34
C LYS A 295 -22.80 5.64 -26.58
N GLU A 296 -21.88 6.58 -26.72
CA GLU A 296 -20.87 6.60 -27.78
C GLU A 296 -19.88 5.43 -27.74
N ASP A 297 -19.80 4.72 -26.61
CA ASP A 297 -18.96 3.54 -26.44
C ASP A 297 -19.66 2.24 -26.93
N TYR A 298 -20.90 2.30 -27.40
CA TYR A 298 -21.67 1.12 -27.83
C TYR A 298 -22.22 1.28 -29.24
N HIS A 299 -21.68 0.50 -30.18
CA HIS A 299 -22.10 0.49 -31.59
C HIS A 299 -22.12 -0.95 -32.13
N ASP A 300 -23.13 -1.30 -32.89
CA ASP A 300 -23.24 -2.57 -33.61
C ASP A 300 -23.02 -3.82 -32.74
N GLY A 301 -23.49 -3.77 -31.49
CA GLY A 301 -23.31 -4.87 -30.55
C GLY A 301 -21.90 -4.98 -29.92
N ILE A 302 -21.06 -3.96 -30.11
CA ILE A 302 -19.69 -3.90 -29.58
C ILE A 302 -19.59 -2.74 -28.58
N ILE A 303 -19.00 -3.02 -27.42
CA ILE A 303 -18.57 -2.01 -26.45
C ILE A 303 -17.11 -1.69 -26.72
N ALA A 304 -16.81 -0.41 -26.99
CA ALA A 304 -15.48 0.12 -27.24
C ALA A 304 -15.14 1.17 -26.18
N TYR A 305 -14.21 0.89 -25.28
CA TYR A 305 -13.95 1.76 -24.13
C TYR A 305 -12.46 1.82 -23.76
N LYS A 306 -12.07 2.89 -23.04
CA LYS A 306 -10.74 3.06 -22.45
C LYS A 306 -10.79 2.72 -20.97
N ARG A 307 -10.06 1.69 -20.57
CA ARG A 307 -10.10 1.17 -19.19
C ARG A 307 -9.69 2.23 -18.17
N ALA A 308 -10.60 2.60 -17.26
CA ALA A 308 -10.44 3.68 -16.29
C ALA A 308 -9.15 3.57 -15.43
N LYS A 309 -8.74 2.36 -15.05
CA LYS A 309 -7.59 2.14 -14.18
C LYS A 309 -6.25 2.46 -14.84
N THR A 310 -6.11 2.27 -16.15
CA THR A 310 -4.80 2.25 -16.84
C THR A 310 -4.71 3.18 -18.05
N ARG A 311 -5.80 3.86 -18.45
CA ARG A 311 -5.84 4.76 -19.62
C ARG A 311 -4.76 5.86 -19.58
N HIS A 312 -4.45 6.41 -18.41
CA HIS A 312 -3.46 7.49 -18.27
C HIS A 312 -2.01 7.01 -18.17
N SER A 313 -1.77 5.70 -18.07
CA SER A 313 -0.43 5.13 -17.92
C SER A 313 0.04 4.31 -19.12
N ARG A 314 -0.81 4.16 -20.14
CA ARG A 314 -0.53 3.38 -21.34
C ARG A 314 -0.62 4.27 -22.58
N SER A 315 0.28 4.04 -23.54
CA SER A 315 0.30 4.76 -24.83
C SER A 315 -0.91 4.47 -25.72
N ASP A 316 -1.52 3.27 -25.57
CA ASP A 316 -2.77 2.86 -26.25
C ASP A 316 -4.04 3.26 -25.44
N GLU A 317 -3.87 4.11 -24.42
CA GLU A 317 -4.94 4.56 -23.52
C GLU A 317 -5.78 3.40 -22.93
N ALA A 318 -5.22 2.19 -22.94
CA ALA A 318 -5.91 0.96 -22.52
C ALA A 318 -7.24 0.74 -23.24
N TYR A 319 -7.30 1.05 -24.55
CA TYR A 319 -8.47 0.83 -25.39
C TYR A 319 -8.78 -0.66 -25.49
N MET A 320 -10.07 -1.00 -25.49
CA MET A 320 -10.59 -2.36 -25.54
C MET A 320 -11.93 -2.39 -26.25
N GLU A 321 -12.13 -3.40 -27.08
CA GLU A 321 -13.42 -3.73 -27.67
C GLU A 321 -13.89 -5.09 -27.19
N MET A 322 -15.18 -5.20 -26.87
CA MET A 322 -15.81 -6.45 -26.47
C MET A 322 -17.21 -6.57 -27.10
N ARG A 323 -17.43 -7.68 -27.78
CA ARG A 323 -18.75 -7.98 -28.37
C ARG A 323 -19.72 -8.39 -27.27
N VAL A 324 -20.92 -7.83 -27.33
CA VAL A 324 -22.06 -8.23 -26.48
C VAL A 324 -22.69 -9.46 -27.09
N GLU A 325 -22.45 -10.62 -26.49
CA GLU A 325 -22.99 -11.89 -27.00
C GLU A 325 -24.51 -11.95 -26.83
N PRO A 326 -25.25 -12.57 -27.77
CA PRO A 326 -26.71 -12.66 -27.69
C PRO A 326 -27.24 -13.22 -26.37
N PHE A 327 -26.49 -14.12 -25.74
CA PHE A 327 -26.82 -14.73 -24.44
C PHE A 327 -27.10 -13.72 -23.32
N ILE A 328 -26.41 -12.59 -23.32
CA ILE A 328 -26.54 -11.58 -22.26
C ILE A 328 -27.36 -10.36 -22.70
N GLN A 329 -27.88 -10.34 -23.91
CA GLN A 329 -28.53 -9.16 -24.49
C GLN A 329 -29.71 -8.67 -23.63
N ASP A 330 -30.53 -9.55 -23.11
CA ASP A 330 -31.66 -9.19 -22.25
C ASP A 330 -31.21 -8.54 -20.96
N THR A 331 -30.14 -9.10 -20.32
CA THR A 331 -29.56 -8.52 -19.12
C THR A 331 -28.91 -7.19 -19.41
N PHE A 332 -28.26 -7.04 -20.55
CA PHE A 332 -27.64 -5.81 -21.00
C PHE A 332 -28.70 -4.71 -21.22
N ASN A 333 -29.74 -5.02 -21.98
CA ASN A 333 -30.83 -4.09 -22.31
C ASN A 333 -31.63 -3.64 -21.07
N LYS A 334 -31.75 -4.51 -20.06
CA LYS A 334 -32.46 -4.20 -18.81
C LYS A 334 -31.88 -2.98 -18.07
N TYR A 335 -30.61 -2.70 -18.25
CA TYR A 335 -29.92 -1.62 -17.56
C TYR A 335 -29.59 -0.42 -18.45
N LEU A 336 -30.01 -0.41 -19.73
CA LEU A 336 -29.81 0.73 -20.61
C LEU A 336 -30.50 1.98 -20.02
N ALA A 337 -29.82 3.11 -20.11
CA ALA A 337 -30.39 4.41 -19.76
C ALA A 337 -31.28 4.97 -20.88
N ASP A 338 -32.11 5.96 -20.53
CA ASP A 338 -32.98 6.65 -21.48
C ASP A 338 -32.16 7.30 -22.60
N GLU A 339 -32.79 7.48 -23.79
CA GLU A 339 -32.10 7.97 -24.99
C GLU A 339 -31.37 9.31 -24.81
N ASN A 340 -31.87 10.17 -23.93
CA ASN A 340 -31.28 11.49 -23.65
C ASN A 340 -30.15 11.45 -22.57
N ASP A 341 -29.84 10.30 -21.97
CA ASP A 341 -28.76 10.19 -21.00
C ASP A 341 -27.41 10.10 -21.74
N GLU A 342 -26.36 10.70 -21.18
CA GLU A 342 -24.99 10.60 -21.71
C GLU A 342 -24.42 9.20 -21.53
N TYR A 343 -24.78 8.55 -20.41
CA TYR A 343 -24.25 7.24 -20.03
C TYR A 343 -25.06 6.10 -20.63
N LEU A 344 -24.38 5.00 -20.91
CA LEU A 344 -24.99 3.81 -21.49
C LEU A 344 -25.99 3.16 -20.54
N PHE A 345 -25.65 3.09 -19.27
CA PHE A 345 -26.45 2.41 -18.26
C PHE A 345 -27.00 3.37 -17.20
N VAL A 346 -28.11 3.01 -16.60
CA VAL A 346 -28.80 3.74 -15.51
C VAL A 346 -27.97 3.85 -14.21
N PHE A 347 -26.76 3.35 -14.17
CA PHE A 347 -25.96 3.30 -12.95
C PHE A 347 -25.53 4.68 -12.49
N HIS A 348 -25.27 5.60 -13.41
CA HIS A 348 -24.88 6.99 -13.11
C HIS A 348 -26.03 7.77 -12.44
N SER A 349 -27.27 7.51 -12.81
CA SER A 349 -28.44 8.14 -12.19
C SER A 349 -28.82 7.52 -10.85
N ARG A 350 -28.49 6.24 -10.62
CA ARG A 350 -28.88 5.47 -9.43
C ARG A 350 -27.85 5.52 -8.29
N TYR A 351 -26.58 5.77 -8.61
CA TYR A 351 -25.48 5.73 -7.64
C TYR A 351 -24.65 7.01 -7.73
N ARG A 352 -24.25 7.53 -6.57
CA ARG A 352 -23.45 8.76 -6.49
C ARG A 352 -22.11 8.66 -7.22
N ASP A 353 -21.47 7.50 -7.19
CA ASP A 353 -20.15 7.23 -7.73
C ASP A 353 -19.95 5.74 -8.01
N SER A 354 -18.92 5.40 -8.78
CA SER A 354 -18.57 4.02 -9.11
C SER A 354 -18.23 3.15 -7.90
N ASP A 355 -17.75 3.72 -6.80
CA ASP A 355 -17.46 2.99 -5.57
C ASP A 355 -18.77 2.57 -4.87
N SER A 356 -19.78 3.44 -4.82
CA SER A 356 -21.11 3.12 -4.27
C SER A 356 -21.86 2.11 -5.15
N PHE A 357 -21.75 2.19 -6.46
CA PHE A 357 -22.26 1.17 -7.39
C PHE A 357 -21.60 -0.19 -7.11
N ASN A 358 -20.26 -0.24 -7.10
CA ASN A 358 -19.51 -1.47 -6.81
C ASN A 358 -19.87 -2.06 -5.44
N ALA A 359 -20.07 -1.21 -4.43
CA ALA A 359 -20.52 -1.66 -3.10
C ALA A 359 -21.90 -2.29 -3.17
N GLY A 360 -22.87 -1.68 -3.87
CA GLY A 360 -24.22 -2.20 -4.09
C GLY A 360 -24.20 -3.58 -4.76
N VAL A 361 -23.43 -3.72 -5.85
CA VAL A 361 -23.23 -4.98 -6.56
C VAL A 361 -22.68 -6.06 -5.63
N ASN A 362 -21.62 -5.77 -4.89
CA ASN A 362 -20.99 -6.74 -4.00
C ASN A 362 -21.89 -7.13 -2.81
N ILE A 363 -22.73 -6.23 -2.31
CA ILE A 363 -23.73 -6.56 -1.31
C ILE A 363 -24.79 -7.51 -1.90
N GLY A 364 -25.25 -7.26 -3.12
CA GLY A 364 -26.17 -8.15 -3.82
C GLY A 364 -25.59 -9.55 -3.99
N ILE A 365 -24.36 -9.68 -4.50
CA ILE A 365 -23.65 -10.95 -4.64
C ILE A 365 -23.55 -11.69 -3.28
N ARG A 366 -23.17 -10.98 -2.20
CA ARG A 366 -23.07 -11.57 -0.87
C ARG A 366 -24.39 -12.13 -0.36
N LYS A 367 -25.52 -11.49 -0.65
CA LYS A 367 -26.84 -12.01 -0.28
C LYS A 367 -27.11 -13.36 -0.93
N ILE A 368 -26.70 -13.55 -2.18
CA ILE A 368 -26.78 -14.84 -2.87
C ILE A 368 -25.86 -15.86 -2.20
N CYS A 369 -24.61 -15.50 -1.92
CA CYS A 369 -23.65 -16.38 -1.22
C CYS A 369 -24.16 -16.81 0.16
N MET A 370 -24.79 -15.89 0.90
CA MET A 370 -25.41 -16.22 2.20
C MET A 370 -26.56 -17.22 2.06
N ASP A 371 -27.40 -17.06 1.03
CA ASP A 371 -28.49 -18.00 0.71
C ASP A 371 -27.96 -19.36 0.24
N MET A 372 -26.75 -19.39 -0.34
CA MET A 372 -26.00 -20.62 -0.65
C MET A 372 -25.41 -21.30 0.60
N GLY A 373 -25.54 -20.73 1.80
CA GLY A 373 -24.96 -21.26 3.02
C GLY A 373 -23.44 -21.11 3.13
N MET A 374 -22.82 -20.23 2.32
CA MET A 374 -21.37 -20.05 2.30
C MET A 374 -20.86 -19.35 3.56
N LYS A 375 -19.65 -19.65 3.99
CA LYS A 375 -18.95 -18.89 5.04
C LYS A 375 -18.48 -17.53 4.51
N LYS A 376 -18.39 -16.54 5.38
CA LYS A 376 -18.04 -15.14 5.01
C LYS A 376 -16.72 -15.03 4.24
N GLU A 377 -15.74 -15.86 4.57
CA GLU A 377 -14.41 -15.91 3.95
C GLU A 377 -14.44 -16.44 2.50
N GLN A 378 -15.52 -17.13 2.14
CA GLN A 378 -15.73 -17.73 0.82
C GLN A 378 -16.64 -16.92 -0.09
N PHE A 379 -17.18 -15.80 0.40
CA PHE A 379 -18.12 -14.99 -0.37
C PHE A 379 -17.51 -14.48 -1.67
N TYR A 380 -18.29 -14.57 -2.73
CA TYR A 380 -17.94 -14.01 -4.03
C TYR A 380 -18.07 -12.48 -4.02
N CYS A 381 -17.41 -11.86 -4.97
CA CYS A 381 -17.54 -10.46 -5.30
C CYS A 381 -17.44 -10.29 -6.83
N GLY A 382 -17.72 -9.12 -7.35
CA GLY A 382 -17.61 -8.87 -8.80
C GLY A 382 -16.25 -9.28 -9.37
N TYR A 383 -15.18 -9.09 -8.61
CA TYR A 383 -13.83 -9.47 -9.04
C TYR A 383 -13.60 -10.99 -9.10
N THR A 384 -14.38 -11.79 -8.35
CA THR A 384 -14.39 -13.26 -8.44
C THR A 384 -14.73 -13.70 -9.87
N PHE A 385 -15.74 -13.11 -10.49
CA PHE A 385 -16.18 -13.48 -11.84
C PHE A 385 -15.14 -13.10 -12.92
N ARG A 386 -14.41 -11.99 -12.75
CA ARG A 386 -13.26 -11.67 -13.59
C ARG A 386 -12.12 -12.69 -13.45
N HIS A 387 -11.80 -13.13 -12.24
CA HIS A 387 -10.80 -14.19 -12.03
C HIS A 387 -11.25 -15.53 -12.57
N THR A 388 -12.54 -15.82 -12.43
CA THR A 388 -13.15 -17.04 -12.95
C THR A 388 -13.07 -17.09 -14.48
N TRP A 389 -13.42 -16.00 -15.16
CA TRP A 389 -13.26 -15.88 -16.61
C TRP A 389 -11.83 -16.22 -17.04
N ALA A 390 -10.82 -15.59 -16.43
CA ALA A 390 -9.42 -15.84 -16.74
C ALA A 390 -8.98 -17.29 -16.48
N THR A 391 -9.47 -17.86 -15.40
CA THR A 391 -9.11 -19.23 -14.99
C THR A 391 -9.74 -20.28 -15.91
N ILE A 392 -11.02 -20.11 -16.27
CA ILE A 392 -11.71 -20.99 -17.21
C ILE A 392 -11.10 -20.86 -18.62
N ALA A 393 -10.77 -19.62 -19.05
CA ALA A 393 -10.09 -19.40 -20.32
C ALA A 393 -8.83 -20.26 -20.45
N GLN A 394 -7.96 -20.19 -19.45
CA GLN A 394 -6.68 -20.88 -19.48
C GLN A 394 -6.81 -22.38 -19.24
N ASN A 395 -7.58 -22.79 -18.23
CA ASN A 395 -7.58 -24.18 -17.76
C ASN A 395 -8.58 -25.07 -18.48
N ASP A 396 -9.73 -24.52 -18.87
CA ASP A 396 -10.83 -25.29 -19.42
C ASP A 396 -11.02 -25.06 -20.93
N CYS A 397 -10.66 -23.86 -21.42
CA CYS A 397 -10.77 -23.49 -22.83
C CYS A 397 -9.42 -23.51 -23.58
N ASP A 398 -8.34 -23.97 -22.94
CA ASP A 398 -7.00 -24.12 -23.51
C ASP A 398 -6.43 -22.81 -24.13
N ALA A 399 -6.85 -21.64 -23.62
CA ALA A 399 -6.32 -20.36 -24.05
C ALA A 399 -4.89 -20.16 -23.52
N ASN A 400 -3.99 -19.63 -24.35
CA ASN A 400 -2.66 -19.27 -23.85
C ASN A 400 -2.74 -18.03 -22.97
N ILE A 401 -1.73 -17.82 -22.15
CA ILE A 401 -1.73 -16.71 -21.17
C ILE A 401 -1.74 -15.33 -21.83
N SER A 402 -1.24 -15.21 -23.06
CA SER A 402 -1.24 -13.96 -23.84
C SER A 402 -2.64 -13.60 -24.28
N ASP A 403 -3.46 -14.59 -24.71
CA ASP A 403 -4.85 -14.36 -25.13
C ASP A 403 -5.71 -14.01 -23.91
N VAL A 404 -5.50 -14.71 -22.78
CA VAL A 404 -6.16 -14.36 -21.51
C VAL A 404 -5.81 -12.93 -21.09
N ALA A 405 -4.54 -12.56 -21.18
CA ALA A 405 -4.10 -11.21 -20.82
C ALA A 405 -4.64 -10.16 -21.81
N PHE A 406 -4.75 -10.47 -23.08
CA PHE A 406 -5.35 -9.62 -24.11
C PHE A 406 -6.84 -9.40 -23.83
N GLY A 407 -7.61 -10.47 -23.63
CA GLY A 407 -9.03 -10.40 -23.28
C GLY A 407 -9.31 -9.64 -21.97
N LEU A 408 -8.38 -9.66 -21.02
CA LEU A 408 -8.45 -8.86 -19.79
C LEU A 408 -7.93 -7.42 -19.94
N ASN A 409 -7.48 -7.01 -21.12
CA ASN A 409 -6.81 -5.73 -21.36
C ASN A 409 -5.65 -5.46 -20.37
N HIS A 410 -4.80 -6.49 -20.16
CA HIS A 410 -3.55 -6.31 -19.41
C HIS A 410 -2.43 -5.84 -20.35
N SER A 411 -1.51 -5.02 -19.84
CA SER A 411 -0.31 -4.66 -20.61
C SER A 411 0.59 -5.88 -20.82
N HIS A 412 1.08 -6.06 -22.05
CA HIS A 412 2.00 -7.11 -22.43
C HIS A 412 3.35 -6.50 -22.73
N GLY A 413 4.43 -7.28 -22.59
CA GLY A 413 5.81 -6.83 -22.80
C GLY A 413 6.18 -6.40 -24.24
N TYR A 414 5.24 -6.45 -25.19
CA TYR A 414 5.48 -6.17 -26.63
C TYR A 414 4.95 -4.81 -27.08
N ASN A 415 5.03 -3.77 -26.25
CA ASN A 415 4.45 -2.44 -26.54
C ASN A 415 5.00 -1.82 -27.85
N VAL A 416 6.28 -2.05 -28.17
CA VAL A 416 6.90 -1.51 -29.39
C VAL A 416 6.32 -2.18 -30.64
N THR A 417 6.21 -3.50 -30.67
CA THR A 417 5.69 -4.28 -31.81
C THR A 417 4.20 -3.98 -32.06
N ARG A 418 3.42 -3.74 -31.01
CA ARG A 418 1.99 -3.37 -31.13
C ARG A 418 1.76 -2.03 -31.82
N GLY A 419 2.71 -1.10 -31.77
CA GLY A 419 2.63 0.17 -32.49
C GLY A 419 2.61 0.03 -34.03
N TYR A 420 3.04 -1.13 -34.54
CA TYR A 420 3.08 -1.41 -35.97
C TYR A 420 1.89 -2.22 -36.50
N VAL A 421 1.04 -2.75 -35.62
CA VAL A 421 -0.06 -3.65 -35.99
C VAL A 421 -1.39 -3.01 -35.60
N LYS A 422 -2.33 -2.95 -36.56
CA LYS A 422 -3.73 -2.60 -36.24
C LYS A 422 -4.28 -3.67 -35.30
N ILE A 423 -4.76 -3.25 -34.14
CA ILE A 423 -5.31 -4.18 -33.13
C ILE A 423 -6.61 -4.77 -33.68
N ASP A 424 -6.69 -6.10 -33.72
CA ASP A 424 -7.89 -6.87 -33.98
C ASP A 424 -8.37 -7.50 -32.68
N PHE A 425 -9.57 -7.18 -32.24
CA PHE A 425 -10.17 -7.72 -31.01
C PHE A 425 -10.98 -9.00 -31.23
N THR A 426 -11.17 -9.44 -32.49
CA THR A 426 -11.89 -10.69 -32.82
C THR A 426 -11.41 -11.89 -32.01
N PRO A 427 -10.10 -12.13 -31.80
CA PRO A 427 -9.63 -13.23 -30.97
C PRO A 427 -10.11 -13.16 -29.50
N ALA A 428 -10.24 -11.95 -28.94
CA ALA A 428 -10.78 -11.76 -27.60
C ALA A 428 -12.28 -12.06 -27.55
N TRP A 429 -13.03 -11.68 -28.58
CA TRP A 429 -14.46 -11.97 -28.69
C TRP A 429 -14.72 -13.47 -28.85
N GLU A 430 -13.97 -14.16 -29.70
CA GLU A 430 -14.08 -15.61 -29.91
C GLU A 430 -13.72 -16.40 -28.63
N LEU A 431 -12.66 -15.98 -27.94
CA LEU A 431 -12.32 -16.56 -26.64
C LEU A 431 -13.45 -16.33 -25.62
N ASN A 432 -14.02 -15.14 -25.56
CA ASN A 432 -15.14 -14.84 -24.68
C ASN A 432 -16.38 -15.70 -25.00
N ALA A 433 -16.73 -15.82 -26.26
CA ALA A 433 -17.84 -16.69 -26.70
C ALA A 433 -17.60 -18.17 -26.34
N LYS A 434 -16.38 -18.68 -26.53
CA LYS A 434 -15.99 -20.05 -26.15
C LYS A 434 -16.14 -20.30 -24.64
N ILE A 435 -15.77 -19.31 -23.81
CA ILE A 435 -15.91 -19.38 -22.35
C ILE A 435 -17.39 -19.39 -21.94
N ILE A 436 -18.22 -18.54 -22.57
CA ILE A 436 -19.66 -18.50 -22.35
C ILE A 436 -20.30 -19.85 -22.73
N ASP A 437 -19.96 -20.38 -23.91
CA ASP A 437 -20.45 -21.69 -24.36
C ASP A 437 -20.06 -22.79 -23.36
N PHE A 438 -18.80 -22.81 -22.93
CA PHE A 438 -18.32 -23.79 -21.97
C PHE A 438 -19.08 -23.74 -20.63
N VAL A 439 -19.34 -22.53 -20.11
CA VAL A 439 -20.00 -22.37 -18.80
C VAL A 439 -21.51 -22.59 -18.89
N PHE A 440 -22.19 -22.07 -19.89
CA PHE A 440 -23.67 -22.01 -19.89
C PHE A 440 -24.35 -23.02 -20.80
N PHE A 441 -23.66 -23.52 -21.84
CA PHE A 441 -24.26 -24.41 -22.84
C PHE A 441 -23.61 -25.80 -22.90
N SER A 442 -22.37 -25.94 -22.38
CA SER A 442 -21.67 -27.19 -22.34
C SER A 442 -21.93 -27.96 -21.05
N ASN A 443 -22.23 -29.28 -21.16
CA ASN A 443 -22.30 -30.18 -20.01
C ASN A 443 -20.91 -30.66 -19.55
N LYS A 444 -19.83 -30.16 -20.13
CA LYS A 444 -18.47 -30.51 -19.74
C LYS A 444 -18.19 -30.01 -18.32
N LYS A 445 -17.59 -30.89 -17.50
CA LYS A 445 -17.08 -30.51 -16.20
C LYS A 445 -15.79 -29.73 -16.40
N SER A 446 -15.57 -28.73 -15.55
CA SER A 446 -14.29 -28.01 -15.49
C SER A 446 -13.16 -28.99 -15.28
N LYS A 447 -12.03 -28.83 -16.00
CA LYS A 447 -10.82 -29.61 -15.77
C LYS A 447 -10.29 -29.43 -14.33
N GLN A 448 -10.70 -28.37 -13.65
CA GLN A 448 -10.49 -28.16 -12.22
C GLN A 448 -11.39 -29.04 -11.32
N GLY A 449 -12.27 -29.86 -11.90
CA GLY A 449 -13.28 -30.69 -11.21
C GLY A 449 -12.77 -31.89 -10.41
N LYS A 450 -11.70 -31.73 -9.68
CA LYS A 450 -11.63 -32.16 -8.29
C LYS A 450 -11.62 -30.89 -7.49
N ALA A 451 -12.74 -30.57 -6.83
CA ALA A 451 -12.69 -29.72 -5.66
C ALA A 451 -11.41 -30.13 -4.93
N ARG A 452 -10.44 -29.23 -4.88
CA ARG A 452 -9.50 -29.32 -3.77
C ARG A 452 -10.41 -29.07 -2.59
N ASP A 453 -10.86 -30.17 -1.97
CA ASP A 453 -11.28 -30.13 -0.61
C ASP A 453 -10.26 -29.21 0.06
N LEU A 454 -10.73 -28.23 0.84
CA LEU A 454 -9.92 -27.35 1.66
C LEU A 454 -9.24 -28.17 2.80
N GLU A 455 -8.77 -29.34 2.49
CA GLU A 455 -7.61 -29.92 3.12
C GLU A 455 -6.44 -29.01 2.70
N GLU A 456 -5.79 -28.40 3.68
CA GLU A 456 -4.53 -27.68 3.51
C GLU A 456 -3.72 -28.40 2.44
N PRO A 457 -3.20 -27.69 1.40
CA PRO A 457 -2.42 -28.36 0.37
C PRO A 457 -1.32 -29.14 1.07
N ALA A 458 -1.39 -30.45 1.03
CA ALA A 458 -0.43 -31.36 1.67
C ALA A 458 0.99 -31.18 1.12
N TYR A 459 1.17 -30.24 0.20
CA TYR A 459 2.44 -29.86 -0.41
C TYR A 459 2.82 -28.43 0.01
N LYS A 460 3.32 -28.28 1.24
CA LYS A 460 4.20 -27.14 1.51
C LYS A 460 5.40 -27.32 0.59
N LEU A 461 5.43 -26.55 -0.52
CA LEU A 461 6.58 -26.48 -1.42
C LEU A 461 7.79 -26.08 -0.57
N PHE A 462 8.61 -27.02 -0.19
CA PHE A 462 9.84 -26.72 0.52
C PHE A 462 10.85 -26.13 -0.47
N ARG A 463 11.59 -25.11 -0.01
CA ARG A 463 12.64 -24.50 -0.82
C ARG A 463 13.88 -25.37 -0.75
N ILE A 464 14.28 -25.96 -1.87
CA ILE A 464 15.50 -26.74 -1.99
C ILE A 464 16.70 -25.85 -1.62
N SER A 465 17.56 -26.34 -0.72
CA SER A 465 18.80 -25.68 -0.32
C SER A 465 19.97 -26.65 -0.38
N PRO A 466 21.23 -26.17 -0.62
CA PRO A 466 22.39 -27.03 -0.74
C PRO A 466 22.73 -27.88 0.49
N LYS A 467 22.17 -27.55 1.66
CA LYS A 467 22.37 -28.29 2.92
C LYS A 467 21.31 -29.39 3.14
N MET A 468 20.31 -29.47 2.29
CA MET A 468 19.16 -30.36 2.43
C MET A 468 19.44 -31.69 1.72
N MET A 469 19.21 -32.79 2.41
CA MET A 469 19.24 -34.11 1.79
C MET A 469 17.91 -34.38 1.11
N ILE A 470 17.92 -34.61 -0.19
CA ILE A 470 16.74 -34.83 -1.01
C ILE A 470 16.76 -36.23 -1.57
N HIS A 471 15.68 -36.96 -1.33
CA HIS A 471 15.36 -38.21 -2.04
C HIS A 471 14.41 -37.86 -3.18
N ALA A 472 14.84 -38.08 -4.41
CA ALA A 472 14.10 -37.73 -5.62
C ALA A 472 13.83 -38.99 -6.46
N ARG A 473 12.56 -39.17 -6.90
CA ARG A 473 12.11 -40.27 -7.77
C ARG A 473 11.46 -39.69 -9.00
N ALA A 474 11.79 -40.23 -10.15
CA ALA A 474 11.10 -39.97 -11.41
C ALA A 474 10.12 -41.11 -11.71
N TYR A 475 8.89 -40.73 -12.03
CA TYR A 475 7.82 -41.67 -12.39
C TYR A 475 7.40 -41.49 -13.83
N PHE A 476 7.24 -42.60 -14.54
CA PHE A 476 6.62 -42.65 -15.85
C PHE A 476 5.53 -43.74 -15.87
N LYS A 477 4.33 -43.37 -16.30
CA LYS A 477 3.14 -44.26 -16.28
C LYS A 477 2.86 -44.88 -14.90
N GLY A 478 3.26 -44.22 -13.81
CA GLY A 478 3.03 -44.68 -12.44
C GLY A 478 4.16 -45.54 -11.86
N GLU A 479 5.15 -45.96 -12.66
CA GLU A 479 6.31 -46.73 -12.20
C GLU A 479 7.53 -45.82 -11.96
N VAL A 480 8.34 -46.17 -10.95
CA VAL A 480 9.62 -45.48 -10.69
C VAL A 480 10.62 -45.88 -11.77
N VAL A 481 11.06 -44.89 -12.55
CA VAL A 481 12.02 -45.10 -13.66
C VAL A 481 13.41 -44.62 -13.36
N SER A 482 13.56 -43.81 -12.34
CA SER A 482 14.86 -43.34 -11.82
C SER A 482 14.70 -42.80 -10.39
N GLU A 483 15.70 -43.01 -9.54
CA GLU A 483 15.74 -42.42 -8.20
C GLU A 483 17.17 -42.05 -7.80
N LEU A 484 17.30 -41.05 -6.93
CA LEU A 484 18.54 -40.66 -6.31
C LEU A 484 18.29 -40.06 -4.93
N THR A 485 19.32 -40.13 -4.07
CA THR A 485 19.35 -39.42 -2.79
C THR A 485 20.65 -38.67 -2.72
N ASN A 486 20.60 -37.35 -2.61
CA ASN A 486 21.81 -36.54 -2.59
C ASN A 486 21.59 -35.21 -1.82
N ILE A 487 22.70 -34.58 -1.47
CA ILE A 487 22.82 -33.24 -0.87
C ILE A 487 23.49 -32.29 -1.89
N GLY A 488 23.28 -31.00 -1.76
CA GLY A 488 23.97 -30.00 -2.60
C GLY A 488 23.14 -29.39 -3.71
N PHE A 489 21.88 -29.79 -3.87
CA PHE A 489 20.98 -29.17 -4.84
C PHE A 489 20.50 -27.79 -4.38
N SER A 490 20.57 -26.80 -5.26
CA SER A 490 20.10 -25.44 -4.99
C SER A 490 18.69 -25.16 -5.53
N ASN A 491 18.21 -25.98 -6.48
CA ASN A 491 16.88 -25.84 -7.10
C ASN A 491 16.44 -27.12 -7.77
N ILE A 492 15.18 -27.18 -8.16
CA ILE A 492 14.53 -28.34 -8.79
C ILE A 492 15.20 -28.73 -10.14
N ASN A 493 15.68 -27.78 -10.91
CA ASN A 493 16.29 -28.07 -12.22
C ASN A 493 17.58 -28.90 -12.07
N GLN A 494 18.36 -28.66 -11.00
CA GLN A 494 19.56 -29.47 -10.71
C GLN A 494 19.20 -30.91 -10.34
N VAL A 495 18.11 -31.11 -9.59
CA VAL A 495 17.62 -32.45 -9.25
C VAL A 495 17.15 -33.19 -10.52
N ILE A 496 16.39 -32.52 -11.38
CA ILE A 496 15.93 -33.08 -12.64
C ILE A 496 17.12 -33.41 -13.55
N ALA A 497 18.08 -32.51 -13.66
CA ALA A 497 19.29 -32.74 -14.46
C ALA A 497 20.14 -33.93 -13.95
N ALA A 498 20.14 -34.19 -12.64
CA ALA A 498 20.80 -35.33 -12.06
C ALA A 498 20.05 -36.67 -12.32
N LEU A 499 18.73 -36.65 -12.38
CA LEU A 499 17.89 -37.82 -12.70
C LEU A 499 17.82 -38.13 -14.22
N ALA A 500 17.89 -37.08 -15.06
CA ALA A 500 17.71 -37.18 -16.49
C ALA A 500 18.61 -38.22 -17.21
N PRO A 501 19.91 -38.37 -16.90
CA PRO A 501 20.79 -39.38 -17.54
C PRO A 501 20.38 -40.81 -17.24
N HIS A 502 19.62 -41.02 -16.16
CA HIS A 502 19.19 -42.34 -15.69
C HIS A 502 17.78 -42.73 -16.15
N LEU A 503 17.10 -41.84 -16.91
CA LEU A 503 15.80 -42.16 -17.47
C LEU A 503 15.93 -43.13 -18.63
N PRO A 504 14.93 -44.05 -18.86
CA PRO A 504 14.93 -44.95 -19.98
C PRO A 504 15.07 -44.20 -21.31
N LYS A 505 15.98 -44.68 -22.16
CA LYS A 505 16.29 -44.06 -23.48
C LYS A 505 15.14 -44.14 -24.46
N ASP A 506 14.29 -45.14 -24.33
CA ASP A 506 13.13 -45.45 -25.17
C ASP A 506 11.87 -44.66 -24.83
N MET A 507 11.93 -43.78 -23.81
CA MET A 507 10.80 -42.91 -23.47
C MET A 507 10.49 -41.93 -24.60
N PRO A 508 9.22 -41.82 -25.04
CA PRO A 508 8.83 -40.92 -26.13
C PRO A 508 9.12 -39.44 -25.80
N VAL A 509 9.54 -38.68 -26.82
CA VAL A 509 9.62 -37.22 -26.72
C VAL A 509 8.21 -36.66 -26.53
N GLY A 510 8.05 -35.73 -25.60
CA GLY A 510 6.73 -35.13 -25.26
C GLY A 510 5.95 -35.89 -24.18
N CYS A 511 6.42 -37.06 -23.72
CA CYS A 511 5.77 -37.71 -22.58
C CYS A 511 5.99 -36.94 -21.28
N THR A 512 5.03 -36.99 -20.37
CA THR A 512 5.12 -36.39 -19.06
C THR A 512 5.81 -37.32 -18.06
N VAL A 513 6.86 -36.80 -17.41
CA VAL A 513 7.55 -37.47 -16.30
C VAL A 513 7.21 -36.71 -15.02
N GLN A 514 6.78 -37.45 -14.00
CA GLN A 514 6.49 -36.91 -12.68
C GLN A 514 7.70 -37.13 -11.77
N PHE A 515 8.18 -36.07 -11.14
CA PHE A 515 9.27 -36.10 -10.17
C PHE A 515 8.69 -35.90 -8.77
N ARG A 516 8.94 -36.85 -7.87
CA ARG A 516 8.63 -36.69 -6.44
C ARG A 516 9.91 -36.51 -5.67
N LEU A 517 9.98 -35.42 -4.89
CA LEU A 517 11.10 -35.04 -4.08
C LEU A 517 10.69 -35.08 -2.62
N THR A 518 11.40 -35.84 -1.81
CA THR A 518 11.21 -35.94 -0.37
C THR A 518 12.40 -35.29 0.32
N ASN A 519 12.16 -34.32 1.18
CA ASN A 519 13.16 -33.80 2.09
C ASN A 519 13.37 -34.83 3.21
N CYS A 520 14.55 -35.44 3.26
CA CYS A 520 14.85 -36.51 4.22
C CYS A 520 14.85 -36.03 5.68
N ASP A 521 15.06 -34.72 5.93
CA ASP A 521 15.15 -34.18 7.29
C ASP A 521 13.78 -34.05 7.97
N ASN A 522 12.71 -33.75 7.21
CA ASN A 522 11.38 -33.48 7.75
C ASN A 522 10.24 -34.23 7.04
N GLN A 523 10.59 -35.14 6.13
CA GLN A 523 9.65 -35.96 5.35
C GLN A 523 8.63 -35.16 4.51
N GLN A 524 8.88 -33.89 4.23
CA GLN A 524 8.05 -33.11 3.33
C GLN A 524 8.25 -33.57 1.89
N GLU A 525 7.13 -33.73 1.16
CA GLU A 525 7.15 -34.13 -0.24
C GLU A 525 6.73 -33.00 -1.17
N MET A 526 7.34 -32.96 -2.35
CA MET A 526 7.01 -32.07 -3.45
C MET A 526 6.93 -32.86 -4.75
N VAL A 527 5.87 -32.64 -5.52
CA VAL A 527 5.66 -33.30 -6.82
C VAL A 527 5.81 -32.27 -7.94
N TYR A 528 6.55 -32.66 -8.96
CA TYR A 528 6.83 -31.82 -10.12
C TYR A 528 6.61 -32.63 -11.41
N GLU A 529 5.97 -32.04 -12.42
CA GLU A 529 5.75 -32.68 -13.71
C GLU A 529 6.47 -31.93 -14.82
N ARG A 530 7.13 -32.64 -15.70
CA ARG A 530 7.82 -32.07 -16.85
C ARG A 530 7.70 -32.95 -18.08
N SER A 531 7.47 -32.34 -19.24
CA SER A 531 7.49 -33.06 -20.52
C SER A 531 8.92 -33.31 -21.00
N LYS A 532 9.21 -34.54 -21.45
CA LYS A 532 10.51 -34.90 -22.00
C LYS A 532 10.73 -34.17 -23.33
N GLY A 533 11.71 -33.23 -23.36
CA GLY A 533 12.15 -32.50 -24.56
C GLY A 533 13.31 -33.18 -25.29
N LYS A 534 13.73 -32.62 -26.45
CA LYS A 534 14.97 -33.01 -27.14
C LYS A 534 16.17 -32.49 -26.35
N GLY A 535 16.70 -33.20 -25.41
CA GLY A 535 17.80 -32.78 -24.51
C GLY A 535 17.44 -32.83 -23.04
N PHE A 536 16.48 -33.63 -22.71
CA PHE A 536 16.11 -33.91 -21.34
C PHE A 536 17.12 -34.87 -20.71
#